data_c21eeb4f0c9a64c57fb4f5d726617cdb
#
_entry.id   c21eeb4f0c9a64c57fb4f5d726617cdb
#
_cell.length_a   1.000
_cell.length_b   1.000
_cell.length_c   1.000
_cell.angle_alpha   90.00
_cell.angle_beta   90.00
_cell.angle_gamma   90.00
#
_symmetry.space_group_name_H-M   'P 1'
#
loop_
_entity.id
_entity.type
_entity.pdbx_description
1 polymer ?
#
loop_
_entity_poly.entity_id
_entity_poly.type
_entity_poly.pdbx_seq_one_letter_code
_entity_poly.pdbx_strand_id
1 'polypeptide(L)'
;MKVAGIIEESKNHHPGALAYVILTQGCNFKCHYCYNSPSARIFDDGELSDNKIDEILAFLDQNKKKYGAVVISGGEPTMHKDLPDVMKKIKSLGLEVRLETNGTNPKILSQIVGEGLVDYVAMDIKAPLEKEKYKNIAGVSISTSQLGKINKSIRILTRSKVEYEVRTTLIKQKHSFHDILDICNTIVGCKRYCLQEFDADIAYDKTYNTFSGYDQKELERLIKAINPEIKEVVFK
;
A
#
# COMPACT_ATOMS: atom_id res chain seq x y z
N MET A 1 -11.26 -10.06 10.33
CA MET A 1 -10.38 -8.89 10.00
C MET A 1 -10.83 -7.69 10.82
N LYS A 2 -9.94 -7.11 11.60
CA LYS A 2 -10.26 -5.91 12.40
C LYS A 2 -10.28 -4.67 11.51
N VAL A 3 -11.34 -3.86 11.63
CA VAL A 3 -11.55 -2.65 10.82
C VAL A 3 -11.41 -1.42 11.70
N ALA A 4 -10.44 -0.56 11.41
CA ALA A 4 -10.18 0.70 12.09
C ALA A 4 -11.08 1.84 11.61
N GLY A 5 -11.42 1.86 10.33
CA GLY A 5 -12.25 2.90 9.71
C GLY A 5 -12.75 2.51 8.34
N ILE A 6 -13.61 3.36 7.80
CA ILE A 6 -14.15 3.26 6.43
C ILE A 6 -14.16 4.63 5.76
N ILE A 7 -14.03 4.64 4.43
CA ILE A 7 -14.33 5.80 3.57
C ILE A 7 -15.38 5.31 2.58
N GLU A 8 -16.62 5.74 2.77
CA GLU A 8 -17.75 5.21 2.00
C GLU A 8 -17.67 5.55 0.51
N GLU A 9 -17.13 6.71 0.15
CA GLU A 9 -17.06 7.14 -1.23
C GLU A 9 -15.69 7.71 -1.56
N SER A 10 -14.94 7.03 -2.41
CA SER A 10 -13.67 7.51 -2.90
C SER A 10 -13.55 7.36 -4.41
N LYS A 11 -13.17 8.45 -5.07
CA LYS A 11 -12.85 8.49 -6.50
C LYS A 11 -11.34 8.35 -6.76
N ASN A 12 -10.53 8.49 -5.72
CA ASN A 12 -9.07 8.57 -5.82
C ASN A 12 -8.36 7.23 -5.53
N HIS A 13 -9.04 6.32 -4.84
CA HIS A 13 -8.42 5.06 -4.42
C HIS A 13 -8.51 3.95 -5.46
N HIS A 14 -9.38 4.07 -6.47
CA HIS A 14 -9.45 3.08 -7.55
C HIS A 14 -9.66 3.79 -8.90
N PRO A 15 -8.83 3.48 -9.92
CA PRO A 15 -8.97 4.10 -11.23
C PRO A 15 -10.31 3.75 -11.88
N GLY A 16 -11.07 4.79 -12.28
CA GLY A 16 -12.27 4.64 -13.10
C GLY A 16 -13.54 4.16 -12.35
N ALA A 17 -13.50 3.91 -11.04
CA ALA A 17 -14.67 3.46 -10.30
C ALA A 17 -14.82 4.19 -8.95
N LEU A 18 -16.07 4.36 -8.51
CA LEU A 18 -16.36 4.75 -7.13
C LEU A 18 -16.00 3.58 -6.22
N ALA A 19 -15.13 3.81 -5.26
CA ALA A 19 -14.63 2.80 -4.35
C ALA A 19 -15.14 2.98 -2.92
N TYR A 20 -15.42 1.85 -2.26
CA TYR A 20 -15.60 1.76 -0.82
C TYR A 20 -14.27 1.35 -0.19
N VAL A 21 -13.74 2.12 0.77
CA VAL A 21 -12.42 1.86 1.36
C VAL A 21 -12.57 1.30 2.77
N ILE A 22 -11.98 0.15 3.00
CA ILE A 22 -11.88 -0.49 4.32
C ILE A 22 -10.47 -0.27 4.86
N LEU A 23 -10.36 0.43 5.99
CA LEU A 23 -9.10 0.66 6.68
C LEU A 23 -8.93 -0.39 7.79
N THR A 24 -7.95 -1.28 7.64
CA THR A 24 -7.66 -2.34 8.62
C THR A 24 -6.91 -1.77 9.82
N GLN A 25 -7.15 -2.35 11.00
CA GLN A 25 -6.40 -2.05 12.22
C GLN A 25 -5.11 -2.88 12.28
N GLY A 26 -4.07 -2.26 12.84
CA GLY A 26 -2.78 -2.89 13.05
C GLY A 26 -1.84 -2.78 11.86
N CYS A 27 -0.58 -2.46 12.15
CA CYS A 27 0.49 -2.42 11.17
C CYS A 27 1.79 -2.92 11.80
N ASN A 28 2.56 -3.67 11.07
CA ASN A 28 3.89 -4.12 11.47
C ASN A 28 4.98 -3.07 11.19
N PHE A 29 4.62 -1.91 10.63
CA PHE A 29 5.47 -0.73 10.52
C PHE A 29 4.92 0.42 11.38
N LYS A 30 5.79 1.38 11.69
CA LYS A 30 5.48 2.63 12.42
C LYS A 30 6.04 3.82 11.66
N CYS A 31 5.71 3.91 10.36
CA CYS A 31 6.20 4.98 9.50
C CYS A 31 5.80 6.35 10.07
N HIS A 32 6.78 7.22 10.33
CA HIS A 32 6.55 8.53 10.92
C HIS A 32 5.72 9.47 10.03
N TYR A 33 5.73 9.23 8.70
CA TYR A 33 4.94 9.97 7.71
C TYR A 33 3.56 9.33 7.42
N CYS A 34 3.12 8.36 8.20
CA CYS A 34 1.89 7.62 7.93
C CYS A 34 0.65 8.54 7.93
N TYR A 35 -0.11 8.53 6.84
CA TYR A 35 -1.35 9.31 6.69
C TYR A 35 -2.53 8.71 7.45
N ASN A 36 -2.54 7.39 7.59
CA ASN A 36 -3.68 6.66 8.14
C ASN A 36 -3.67 6.61 9.67
N SER A 37 -2.55 6.95 10.31
CA SER A 37 -2.35 6.74 11.74
C SER A 37 -3.34 7.49 12.65
N PRO A 38 -3.66 8.79 12.43
CA PRO A 38 -4.54 9.52 13.34
C PRO A 38 -6.02 9.12 13.21
N SER A 39 -6.47 8.86 11.99
CA SER A 39 -7.90 8.65 11.68
C SER A 39 -8.36 7.21 11.83
N ALA A 40 -7.46 6.25 11.71
CA ALA A 40 -7.80 4.84 11.60
C ALA A 40 -7.36 4.00 12.80
N ARG A 41 -6.88 4.58 13.90
CA ARG A 41 -6.40 3.85 15.08
C ARG A 41 -5.48 2.67 14.71
N ILE A 42 -4.64 2.86 13.69
CA ILE A 42 -3.82 1.80 13.11
C ILE A 42 -2.87 1.19 14.13
N PHE A 43 -2.45 2.01 15.11
CA PHE A 43 -1.57 1.59 16.20
C PHE A 43 -2.29 1.38 17.54
N ASP A 44 -3.63 1.50 17.56
CA ASP A 44 -4.43 1.28 18.75
C ASP A 44 -4.74 -0.21 18.90
N ASP A 45 -4.38 -0.78 20.05
CA ASP A 45 -4.67 -2.18 20.42
C ASP A 45 -6.07 -2.33 21.04
N GLY A 46 -6.88 -1.26 21.08
CA GLY A 46 -8.23 -1.25 21.64
C GLY A 46 -9.16 -2.23 20.96
N GLU A 47 -10.11 -2.77 21.73
CA GLU A 47 -11.15 -3.66 21.22
C GLU A 47 -12.06 -2.91 20.24
N LEU A 48 -11.92 -3.25 18.95
CA LEU A 48 -12.90 -2.92 17.92
C LEU A 48 -13.85 -4.11 17.77
N SER A 49 -15.13 -3.81 17.54
CA SER A 49 -16.19 -4.81 17.37
C SER A 49 -15.78 -5.84 16.29
N ASP A 50 -15.76 -7.12 16.66
CA ASP A 50 -15.44 -8.22 15.75
C ASP A 50 -16.44 -8.37 14.60
N ASN A 51 -17.64 -7.81 14.73
CA ASN A 51 -18.74 -7.94 13.75
C ASN A 51 -18.71 -6.87 12.65
N LYS A 52 -17.83 -5.88 12.73
CA LYS A 52 -17.84 -4.75 11.77
C LYS A 52 -17.66 -5.17 10.32
N ILE A 53 -16.93 -6.25 10.05
CA ILE A 53 -16.72 -6.74 8.68
C ILE A 53 -18.01 -7.35 8.10
N ASP A 54 -18.81 -8.05 8.89
CA ASP A 54 -20.07 -8.64 8.41
C ASP A 54 -21.12 -7.54 8.15
N GLU A 55 -21.16 -6.49 8.96
CA GLU A 55 -21.98 -5.29 8.72
C GLU A 55 -21.59 -4.59 7.42
N ILE A 56 -20.27 -4.42 7.16
CA ILE A 56 -19.74 -3.85 5.92
C ILE A 56 -20.15 -4.70 4.71
N LEU A 57 -20.03 -6.02 4.80
CA LEU A 57 -20.38 -6.91 3.70
C LEU A 57 -21.88 -6.87 3.40
N ALA A 58 -22.73 -6.80 4.44
CA ALA A 58 -24.18 -6.62 4.27
C ALA A 58 -24.52 -5.26 3.63
N PHE A 59 -23.84 -4.19 4.04
CA PHE A 59 -23.99 -2.87 3.44
C PHE A 59 -23.56 -2.86 1.95
N LEU A 60 -22.43 -3.49 1.63
CA LEU A 60 -21.93 -3.59 0.27
C LEU A 60 -22.88 -4.39 -0.63
N ASP A 61 -23.47 -5.48 -0.13
CA ASP A 61 -24.47 -6.27 -0.91
C ASP A 61 -25.69 -5.44 -1.26
N GLN A 62 -26.21 -4.65 -0.30
CA GLN A 62 -27.35 -3.76 -0.53
C GLN A 62 -27.02 -2.62 -1.51
N ASN A 63 -25.75 -2.18 -1.56
CA ASN A 63 -25.29 -1.01 -2.32
C ASN A 63 -24.36 -1.36 -3.49
N LYS A 64 -24.24 -2.62 -3.89
CA LYS A 64 -23.27 -3.08 -4.92
C LYS A 64 -23.40 -2.40 -6.27
N LYS A 65 -24.57 -1.86 -6.62
CA LYS A 65 -24.74 -1.08 -7.86
C LYS A 65 -24.11 0.31 -7.80
N LYS A 66 -23.83 0.82 -6.61
CA LYS A 66 -23.21 2.13 -6.39
C LYS A 66 -21.71 2.08 -6.54
N TYR A 67 -21.08 0.99 -6.13
CA TYR A 67 -19.63 0.84 -6.10
C TYR A 67 -19.14 -0.05 -7.23
N GLY A 68 -18.02 0.31 -7.84
CA GLY A 68 -17.30 -0.56 -8.77
C GLY A 68 -16.21 -1.38 -8.08
N ALA A 69 -15.68 -0.88 -6.96
CA ALA A 69 -14.54 -1.51 -6.27
C ALA A 69 -14.62 -1.38 -4.75
N VAL A 70 -13.96 -2.31 -4.06
CA VAL A 70 -13.60 -2.21 -2.66
C VAL A 70 -12.08 -2.14 -2.54
N VAL A 71 -11.59 -1.13 -1.82
CA VAL A 71 -10.17 -0.97 -1.52
C VAL A 71 -9.93 -1.42 -0.08
N ILE A 72 -9.00 -2.34 0.12
CA ILE A 72 -8.57 -2.78 1.44
C ILE A 72 -7.19 -2.18 1.71
N SER A 73 -7.14 -1.27 2.69
CA SER A 73 -5.98 -0.46 3.06
C SER A 73 -5.89 -0.32 4.58
N GLY A 74 -5.34 0.79 5.08
CA GLY A 74 -5.30 1.13 6.50
C GLY A 74 -3.94 0.88 7.13
N GLY A 75 -3.85 -0.07 8.06
CA GLY A 75 -2.59 -0.57 8.61
C GLY A 75 -1.85 -1.46 7.60
N GLU A 76 -1.68 -2.73 7.93
CA GLU A 76 -1.21 -3.73 6.96
C GLU A 76 -2.25 -4.85 6.83
N PRO A 77 -3.05 -4.84 5.76
CA PRO A 77 -4.12 -5.82 5.58
C PRO A 77 -3.67 -7.27 5.59
N THR A 78 -2.48 -7.56 5.06
CA THR A 78 -1.95 -8.93 4.99
C THR A 78 -1.54 -9.53 6.34
N MET A 79 -1.63 -8.77 7.42
CA MET A 79 -1.49 -9.30 8.79
C MET A 79 -2.73 -10.08 9.24
N HIS A 80 -3.88 -9.85 8.63
CA HIS A 80 -5.13 -10.51 8.95
C HIS A 80 -5.23 -11.85 8.20
N LYS A 81 -5.31 -12.94 8.96
CA LYS A 81 -5.34 -14.31 8.38
C LYS A 81 -6.60 -14.59 7.57
N ASP A 82 -7.69 -13.93 7.91
CA ASP A 82 -9.02 -14.04 7.26
C ASP A 82 -9.20 -13.07 6.09
N LEU A 83 -8.17 -12.29 5.72
CA LEU A 83 -8.20 -11.41 4.54
C LEU A 83 -8.63 -12.13 3.25
N PRO A 84 -8.12 -13.33 2.91
CA PRO A 84 -8.57 -14.03 1.71
C PRO A 84 -10.08 -14.35 1.72
N ASP A 85 -10.63 -14.74 2.88
CA ASP A 85 -12.05 -15.06 3.00
C ASP A 85 -12.93 -13.82 2.83
N VAL A 86 -12.49 -12.67 3.39
CA VAL A 86 -13.16 -11.37 3.21
C VAL A 86 -13.15 -10.98 1.73
N MET A 87 -12.00 -11.05 1.07
CA MET A 87 -11.89 -10.74 -0.36
C MET A 87 -12.77 -11.63 -1.21
N LYS A 88 -12.83 -12.93 -0.91
CA LYS A 88 -13.71 -13.88 -1.60
C LYS A 88 -15.18 -13.48 -1.49
N LYS A 89 -15.63 -13.07 -0.29
CA LYS A 89 -16.99 -12.57 -0.08
C LYS A 89 -17.25 -11.31 -0.91
N ILE A 90 -16.32 -10.34 -0.94
CA ILE A 90 -16.44 -9.12 -1.75
C ILE A 90 -16.51 -9.46 -3.25
N LYS A 91 -15.64 -10.35 -3.73
CA LYS A 91 -15.66 -10.83 -5.14
C LYS A 91 -16.99 -11.49 -5.50
N SER A 92 -17.62 -12.23 -4.58
CA SER A 92 -18.94 -12.85 -4.81
C SER A 92 -20.08 -11.83 -4.97
N LEU A 93 -19.91 -10.59 -4.53
CA LEU A 93 -20.82 -9.48 -4.77
C LEU A 93 -20.67 -8.85 -6.18
N GLY A 94 -19.68 -9.28 -6.96
CA GLY A 94 -19.37 -8.72 -8.29
C GLY A 94 -18.53 -7.45 -8.25
N LEU A 95 -17.92 -7.11 -7.11
CA LEU A 95 -17.09 -5.92 -6.95
C LEU A 95 -15.62 -6.24 -7.23
N GLU A 96 -14.89 -5.27 -7.80
CA GLU A 96 -13.44 -5.36 -7.91
C GLU A 96 -12.79 -5.17 -6.53
N VAL A 97 -11.66 -5.86 -6.31
CA VAL A 97 -10.89 -5.76 -5.08
C VAL A 97 -9.52 -5.17 -5.35
N ARG A 98 -9.23 -4.05 -4.71
CA ARG A 98 -7.89 -3.46 -4.65
C ARG A 98 -7.27 -3.67 -3.28
N LEU A 99 -6.04 -4.14 -3.24
CA LEU A 99 -5.25 -4.26 -2.02
C LEU A 99 -4.14 -3.21 -2.00
N GLU A 100 -3.98 -2.53 -0.86
CA GLU A 100 -2.80 -1.74 -0.54
C GLU A 100 -2.00 -2.45 0.54
N THR A 101 -0.69 -2.68 0.31
CA THR A 101 0.15 -3.47 1.21
C THR A 101 1.60 -3.00 1.23
N ASN A 102 2.27 -3.20 2.36
CA ASN A 102 3.72 -2.98 2.48
C ASN A 102 4.57 -4.20 2.03
N GLY A 103 3.94 -5.24 1.56
CA GLY A 103 4.59 -6.41 0.96
C GLY A 103 5.31 -7.35 1.94
N THR A 104 5.16 -7.19 3.24
CA THR A 104 5.88 -8.02 4.24
C THR A 104 5.35 -9.44 4.38
N ASN A 105 4.18 -9.74 3.79
CA ASN A 105 3.57 -11.06 3.86
C ASN A 105 3.37 -11.71 2.47
N PRO A 106 4.46 -12.19 1.83
CA PRO A 106 4.38 -12.81 0.50
C PRO A 106 3.52 -14.07 0.47
N LYS A 107 3.28 -14.75 1.61
CA LYS A 107 2.45 -15.95 1.66
C LYS A 107 0.98 -15.59 1.38
N ILE A 108 0.43 -14.63 2.10
CA ILE A 108 -0.95 -14.15 1.88
C ILE A 108 -1.06 -13.52 0.49
N LEU A 109 -0.10 -12.68 0.08
CA LEU A 109 -0.09 -12.08 -1.26
C LEU A 109 -0.12 -13.15 -2.37
N SER A 110 0.70 -14.20 -2.25
CA SER A 110 0.72 -15.29 -3.22
C SER A 110 -0.62 -16.04 -3.28
N GLN A 111 -1.27 -16.25 -2.13
CA GLN A 111 -2.56 -16.90 -2.06
C GLN A 111 -3.64 -16.06 -2.77
N ILE A 112 -3.81 -14.79 -2.40
CA ILE A 112 -4.87 -13.94 -2.97
C ILE A 112 -4.70 -13.71 -4.47
N VAL A 113 -3.44 -13.60 -4.94
CA VAL A 113 -3.12 -13.50 -6.37
C VAL A 113 -3.40 -14.82 -7.08
N GLY A 114 -2.99 -15.95 -6.49
CA GLY A 114 -3.15 -17.28 -7.08
C GLY A 114 -4.61 -17.74 -7.15
N GLU A 115 -5.43 -17.33 -6.18
CA GLU A 115 -6.88 -17.64 -6.14
C GLU A 115 -7.74 -16.61 -6.90
N GLY A 116 -7.15 -15.57 -7.50
CA GLY A 116 -7.87 -14.53 -8.25
C GLY A 116 -8.79 -13.67 -7.37
N LEU A 117 -8.42 -13.44 -6.10
CA LEU A 117 -9.20 -12.68 -5.14
C LEU A 117 -8.94 -11.18 -5.18
N VAL A 118 -7.96 -10.73 -5.94
CA VAL A 118 -7.56 -9.33 -6.08
C VAL A 118 -7.44 -8.97 -7.56
N ASP A 119 -7.97 -7.80 -7.92
CA ASP A 119 -7.92 -7.26 -9.28
C ASP A 119 -6.78 -6.26 -9.44
N TYR A 120 -6.45 -5.54 -8.38
CA TYR A 120 -5.36 -4.55 -8.38
C TYR A 120 -4.58 -4.58 -7.07
N VAL A 121 -3.25 -4.54 -7.14
CA VAL A 121 -2.38 -4.43 -5.96
C VAL A 121 -1.54 -3.15 -6.04
N ALA A 122 -1.63 -2.32 -5.01
CA ALA A 122 -0.69 -1.23 -4.78
C ALA A 122 0.28 -1.62 -3.66
N MET A 123 1.53 -1.89 -4.01
CA MET A 123 2.53 -2.32 -3.04
C MET A 123 3.52 -1.20 -2.75
N ASP A 124 3.65 -0.85 -1.48
CA ASP A 124 4.61 0.16 -1.05
C ASP A 124 5.99 -0.45 -0.80
N ILE A 125 7.00 0.06 -1.50
CA ILE A 125 8.41 -0.09 -1.15
C ILE A 125 8.88 1.20 -0.48
N LYS A 126 9.30 1.10 0.79
CA LYS A 126 9.50 2.30 1.60
C LYS A 126 10.91 2.91 1.44
N ALA A 127 11.91 2.09 1.11
CA ALA A 127 13.32 2.47 0.95
C ALA A 127 14.06 1.37 0.16
N PRO A 128 15.33 1.55 -0.24
CA PRO A 128 16.19 0.46 -0.67
C PRO A 128 16.16 -0.70 0.33
N LEU A 129 16.29 -1.95 -0.15
CA LEU A 129 16.22 -3.13 0.71
C LEU A 129 17.48 -3.31 1.57
N GLU A 130 17.86 -2.23 2.27
CA GLU A 130 18.95 -2.15 3.23
C GLU A 130 18.38 -1.89 4.63
N LYS A 131 18.91 -2.58 5.65
CA LYS A 131 18.35 -2.57 7.01
C LYS A 131 18.21 -1.16 7.59
N GLU A 132 19.26 -0.36 7.56
CA GLU A 132 19.26 0.98 8.18
C GLU A 132 18.38 1.96 7.40
N LYS A 133 18.46 1.95 6.07
CA LYS A 133 17.61 2.79 5.21
C LYS A 133 16.13 2.46 5.42
N TYR A 134 15.80 1.17 5.39
CA TYR A 134 14.42 0.72 5.56
C TYR A 134 13.88 1.02 6.96
N LYS A 135 14.69 0.79 8.02
CA LYS A 135 14.37 1.13 9.41
C LYS A 135 14.04 2.62 9.57
N ASN A 136 14.85 3.50 8.96
CA ASN A 136 14.67 4.95 9.05
C ASN A 136 13.35 5.45 8.46
N ILE A 137 12.75 4.70 7.55
CA ILE A 137 11.48 5.04 6.90
C ILE A 137 10.32 4.27 7.54
N ALA A 138 10.49 2.96 7.76
CA ALA A 138 9.45 2.10 8.31
C ALA A 138 9.22 2.29 9.82
N GLY A 139 10.12 3.00 10.51
CA GLY A 139 10.02 3.29 11.95
C GLY A 139 10.17 2.08 12.88
N VAL A 140 10.65 0.94 12.35
CA VAL A 140 10.86 -0.30 13.10
C VAL A 140 12.14 -0.98 12.64
N SER A 141 12.80 -1.72 13.55
CA SER A 141 13.92 -2.57 13.16
C SER A 141 13.46 -3.65 12.18
N ILE A 142 14.20 -3.84 11.11
CA ILE A 142 13.91 -4.83 10.07
C ILE A 142 15.06 -5.79 9.88
N SER A 143 14.77 -7.08 9.80
CA SER A 143 15.76 -8.12 9.56
C SER A 143 15.98 -8.35 8.06
N THR A 144 17.11 -8.96 7.69
CA THR A 144 17.38 -9.39 6.31
C THR A 144 16.29 -10.33 5.78
N SER A 145 15.75 -11.21 6.66
CA SER A 145 14.65 -12.10 6.29
C SER A 145 13.37 -11.33 5.94
N GLN A 146 13.05 -10.26 6.67
CA GLN A 146 11.89 -9.41 6.36
C GLN A 146 12.07 -8.64 5.05
N LEU A 147 13.27 -8.09 4.78
CA LEU A 147 13.60 -7.50 3.48
C LEU A 147 13.49 -8.52 2.35
N GLY A 148 13.93 -9.75 2.58
CA GLY A 148 13.74 -10.86 1.64
C GLY A 148 12.28 -11.19 1.35
N LYS A 149 11.38 -11.05 2.34
CA LYS A 149 9.93 -11.21 2.14
C LYS A 149 9.37 -10.11 1.24
N ILE A 150 9.77 -8.85 1.44
CA ILE A 150 9.36 -7.72 0.58
C ILE A 150 9.81 -7.99 -0.86
N ASN A 151 11.09 -8.36 -1.07
CA ASN A 151 11.60 -8.72 -2.39
C ASN A 151 10.81 -9.89 -3.03
N LYS A 152 10.44 -10.89 -2.23
CA LYS A 152 9.59 -12.00 -2.71
C LYS A 152 8.21 -11.51 -3.16
N SER A 153 7.60 -10.58 -2.44
CA SER A 153 6.32 -9.97 -2.83
C SER A 153 6.42 -9.21 -4.16
N ILE A 154 7.48 -8.44 -4.38
CA ILE A 154 7.75 -7.80 -5.67
C ILE A 154 7.80 -8.85 -6.79
N ARG A 155 8.55 -9.94 -6.60
CA ARG A 155 8.66 -11.02 -7.60
C ARG A 155 7.33 -11.74 -7.85
N ILE A 156 6.46 -11.88 -6.85
CA ILE A 156 5.11 -12.44 -7.04
C ILE A 156 4.31 -11.54 -7.98
N LEU A 157 4.30 -10.23 -7.73
CA LEU A 157 3.57 -9.27 -8.57
C LEU A 157 4.13 -9.19 -9.99
N THR A 158 5.45 -9.07 -10.16
CA THR A 158 6.07 -8.98 -11.50
C THR A 158 5.82 -10.21 -12.37
N ARG A 159 5.60 -11.38 -11.77
CA ARG A 159 5.28 -12.64 -12.48
C ARG A 159 3.79 -12.90 -12.61
N SER A 160 2.94 -12.10 -11.96
CA SER A 160 1.50 -12.28 -11.99
C SER A 160 0.85 -11.61 -13.21
N LYS A 161 -0.40 -12.00 -13.48
CA LYS A 161 -1.26 -11.32 -14.46
C LYS A 161 -2.08 -10.20 -13.83
N VAL A 162 -2.09 -10.08 -12.49
CA VAL A 162 -2.82 -9.06 -11.76
C VAL A 162 -2.30 -7.68 -12.13
N GLU A 163 -3.17 -6.71 -12.21
CA GLU A 163 -2.76 -5.31 -12.35
C GLU A 163 -2.16 -4.80 -11.04
N TYR A 164 -1.03 -4.11 -11.11
CA TYR A 164 -0.35 -3.62 -9.93
C TYR A 164 0.50 -2.40 -10.20
N GLU A 165 0.73 -1.65 -9.15
CA GLU A 165 1.76 -0.62 -9.06
C GLU A 165 2.66 -0.86 -7.84
N VAL A 166 3.93 -0.47 -7.95
CA VAL A 166 4.83 -0.30 -6.80
C VAL A 166 4.88 1.18 -6.48
N ARG A 167 4.82 1.53 -5.19
CA ARG A 167 4.75 2.94 -4.76
C ARG A 167 5.88 3.29 -3.80
N THR A 168 6.36 4.53 -3.86
CA THR A 168 7.25 5.12 -2.86
C THR A 168 6.84 6.56 -2.58
N THR A 169 6.55 6.89 -1.32
CA THR A 169 6.36 8.27 -0.90
C THR A 169 7.72 8.95 -0.79
N LEU A 170 7.94 10.01 -1.56
CA LEU A 170 9.22 10.68 -1.68
C LEU A 170 9.41 11.75 -0.60
N ILE A 171 10.33 11.52 0.32
CA ILE A 171 10.70 12.46 1.38
C ILE A 171 12.16 12.86 1.15
N LYS A 172 12.42 14.09 0.73
CA LYS A 172 13.75 14.56 0.29
C LYS A 172 14.84 14.37 1.36
N GLN A 173 14.50 14.56 2.63
CA GLN A 173 15.43 14.40 3.76
C GLN A 173 15.67 12.93 4.15
N LYS A 174 14.96 12.00 3.56
CA LYS A 174 15.01 10.57 3.86
C LYS A 174 15.41 9.70 2.68
N HIS A 175 15.09 10.14 1.46
CA HIS A 175 15.45 9.47 0.23
C HIS A 175 16.41 10.34 -0.55
N SER A 176 17.62 9.88 -0.77
CA SER A 176 18.53 10.49 -1.75
C SER A 176 18.12 10.06 -3.17
N PHE A 177 18.62 10.76 -4.17
CA PHE A 177 18.46 10.37 -5.57
C PHE A 177 18.95 8.94 -5.82
N HIS A 178 20.07 8.56 -5.20
CA HIS A 178 20.64 7.22 -5.31
C HIS A 178 19.71 6.15 -4.69
N ASP A 179 19.10 6.46 -3.55
CA ASP A 179 18.14 5.54 -2.92
C ASP A 179 16.97 5.19 -3.85
N ILE A 180 16.47 6.17 -4.60
CA ILE A 180 15.39 5.92 -5.55
C ILE A 180 15.86 5.06 -6.73
N LEU A 181 17.09 5.26 -7.23
CA LEU A 181 17.65 4.38 -8.25
C LEU A 181 17.87 2.95 -7.74
N ASP A 182 18.28 2.76 -6.49
CA ASP A 182 18.42 1.44 -5.87
C ASP A 182 17.06 0.74 -5.73
N ILE A 183 15.99 1.50 -5.40
CA ILE A 183 14.63 0.98 -5.43
C ILE A 183 14.28 0.55 -6.87
N CYS A 184 14.55 1.38 -7.87
CA CYS A 184 14.27 1.06 -9.26
C CYS A 184 14.99 -0.22 -9.72
N ASN A 185 16.24 -0.42 -9.31
CA ASN A 185 16.98 -1.66 -9.58
C ASN A 185 16.32 -2.90 -8.92
N THR A 186 15.68 -2.70 -7.76
CA THR A 186 14.96 -3.78 -7.06
C THR A 186 13.66 -4.17 -7.77
N ILE A 187 12.98 -3.19 -8.40
CA ILE A 187 11.66 -3.36 -9.03
C ILE A 187 11.71 -3.46 -10.54
N VAL A 188 12.88 -3.71 -11.12
CA VAL A 188 13.07 -3.91 -12.56
C VAL A 188 12.01 -4.89 -13.11
N GLY A 189 11.41 -4.51 -14.25
CA GLY A 189 10.34 -5.26 -14.90
C GLY A 189 8.95 -5.02 -14.32
N CYS A 190 8.78 -4.11 -13.35
CA CYS A 190 7.44 -3.78 -12.86
C CYS A 190 6.63 -3.04 -13.93
N LYS A 191 5.29 -3.19 -13.86
CA LYS A 191 4.35 -2.56 -14.79
C LYS A 191 4.30 -1.05 -14.58
N ARG A 192 4.19 -0.61 -13.31
CA ARG A 192 4.06 0.80 -12.95
C ARG A 192 4.82 1.09 -11.66
N TYR A 193 5.59 2.14 -11.66
CA TYR A 193 6.19 2.71 -10.45
C TYR A 193 5.56 4.07 -10.18
N CYS A 194 4.92 4.21 -9.02
CA CYS A 194 4.26 5.43 -8.60
C CYS A 194 5.11 6.12 -7.52
N LEU A 195 5.66 7.26 -7.88
CA LEU A 195 6.30 8.18 -6.97
C LEU A 195 5.21 9.04 -6.34
N GLN A 196 5.04 8.95 -5.03
CA GLN A 196 3.99 9.68 -4.32
C GLN A 196 4.55 10.93 -3.66
N GLU A 197 3.80 12.04 -3.79
CA GLU A 197 4.11 13.26 -3.08
C GLU A 197 4.02 13.04 -1.56
N PHE A 198 4.95 13.64 -0.85
CA PHE A 198 4.93 13.68 0.60
C PHE A 198 4.18 14.93 1.06
N ASP A 199 3.15 14.73 1.85
CA ASP A 199 2.42 15.80 2.52
C ASP A 199 2.83 15.88 3.99
N ALA A 200 3.53 16.95 4.34
CA ALA A 200 4.05 17.18 5.69
C ALA A 200 2.92 17.43 6.71
N ASP A 201 1.82 18.06 6.30
CA ASP A 201 0.75 18.49 7.20
C ASP A 201 -0.03 17.32 7.80
N ILE A 202 -0.11 16.20 7.07
CA ILE A 202 -0.84 15.00 7.50
C ILE A 202 0.08 13.90 8.05
N ALA A 203 1.38 14.15 8.16
CA ALA A 203 2.32 13.20 8.75
C ALA A 203 1.99 12.93 10.23
N TYR A 204 2.08 11.64 10.62
CA TYR A 204 1.86 11.22 12.02
C TYR A 204 2.82 11.89 13.00
N ASP A 205 4.10 11.88 12.68
CA ASP A 205 5.14 12.51 13.48
C ASP A 205 5.32 13.97 13.06
N LYS A 206 5.00 14.89 13.96
CA LYS A 206 5.08 16.33 13.70
C LYS A 206 6.51 16.84 13.42
N THR A 207 7.54 16.08 13.74
CA THR A 207 8.92 16.42 13.33
C THR A 207 9.09 16.38 11.80
N TYR A 208 8.23 15.65 11.10
CA TYR A 208 8.21 15.57 9.63
C TYR A 208 7.58 16.81 8.98
N ASN A 209 6.94 17.71 9.74
CA ASN A 209 6.42 18.97 9.20
C ASN A 209 7.52 19.90 8.67
N THR A 210 8.78 19.65 9.04
CA THR A 210 9.95 20.38 8.51
C THR A 210 10.54 19.76 7.26
N PHE A 211 10.01 18.60 6.82
CA PHE A 211 10.49 17.89 5.63
C PHE A 211 9.69 18.28 4.40
N SER A 212 10.24 17.99 3.24
CA SER A 212 9.63 18.32 1.95
C SER A 212 9.71 17.14 0.97
N GLY A 213 8.84 17.17 -0.03
CA GLY A 213 8.99 16.36 -1.24
C GLY A 213 10.08 16.89 -2.16
N TYR A 214 10.20 16.30 -3.33
CA TYR A 214 11.07 16.73 -4.41
C TYR A 214 10.39 17.82 -5.24
N ASP A 215 11.15 18.81 -5.70
CA ASP A 215 10.63 19.80 -6.64
C ASP A 215 10.48 19.22 -8.06
N GLN A 216 9.76 19.95 -8.91
CA GLN A 216 9.46 19.50 -10.28
C GLN A 216 10.72 19.19 -11.11
N LYS A 217 11.78 20.01 -10.98
CA LYS A 217 13.03 19.79 -11.74
C LYS A 217 13.78 18.57 -11.25
N GLU A 218 13.77 18.33 -9.94
CA GLU A 218 14.37 17.15 -9.31
C GLU A 218 13.63 15.89 -9.77
N LEU A 219 12.29 15.92 -9.78
CA LEU A 219 11.47 14.81 -10.27
C LEU A 219 11.72 14.51 -11.74
N GLU A 220 11.80 15.52 -12.60
CA GLU A 220 12.10 15.34 -14.01
C GLU A 220 13.48 14.68 -14.24
N ARG A 221 14.49 15.09 -13.45
CA ARG A 221 15.81 14.45 -13.49
C ARG A 221 15.76 13.00 -13.00
N LEU A 222 15.01 12.76 -11.93
CA LEU A 222 14.84 11.43 -11.37
C LEU A 222 14.18 10.50 -12.39
N ILE A 223 13.05 10.91 -12.99
CA ILE A 223 12.32 10.13 -13.97
C ILE A 223 13.19 9.79 -15.19
N LYS A 224 14.00 10.73 -15.66
CA LYS A 224 14.94 10.49 -16.77
C LYS A 224 16.05 9.47 -16.44
N ALA A 225 16.39 9.33 -15.17
CA ALA A 225 17.43 8.40 -14.71
C ALA A 225 16.89 7.02 -14.34
N ILE A 226 15.57 6.86 -14.26
CA ILE A 226 14.92 5.58 -13.93
C ILE A 226 15.14 4.58 -15.06
N ASN A 227 15.38 3.34 -14.67
CA ASN A 227 15.62 2.23 -15.58
C ASN A 227 14.45 2.07 -16.58
N PRO A 228 14.72 2.04 -17.91
CA PRO A 228 13.67 1.91 -18.92
C PRO A 228 12.93 0.55 -18.91
N GLU A 229 13.41 -0.45 -18.16
CA GLU A 229 12.68 -1.70 -17.95
C GLU A 229 11.48 -1.56 -17.01
N ILE A 230 11.32 -0.44 -16.31
CA ILE A 230 10.08 -0.04 -15.65
C ILE A 230 9.16 0.54 -16.72
N LYS A 231 8.03 -0.12 -16.99
CA LYS A 231 7.19 0.21 -18.16
C LYS A 231 6.53 1.57 -18.07
N GLU A 232 6.15 1.99 -16.87
CA GLU A 232 5.50 3.28 -16.63
C GLU A 232 5.95 3.85 -15.29
N VAL A 233 6.32 5.13 -15.28
CA VAL A 233 6.62 5.90 -14.08
C VAL A 233 5.64 7.04 -13.99
N VAL A 234 4.92 7.15 -12.86
CA VAL A 234 3.95 8.21 -12.60
C VAL A 234 4.29 8.92 -11.31
N PHE A 235 3.93 10.20 -11.23
CA PHE A 235 3.98 11.01 -10.01
C PHE A 235 2.55 11.40 -9.62
N LYS A 236 2.22 11.25 -8.34
CA LYS A 236 0.89 11.58 -7.77
C LYS A 236 1.03 12.29 -6.45
#